data_f1c88369c54040d2b4e9481d6081745c
#
_entry.id   f1c88369c54040d2b4e9481d6081745c
#
_cell.length_a   1.000
_cell.length_b   1.000
_cell.length_c   1.000
_cell.angle_alpha   90.00
_cell.angle_beta   90.00
_cell.angle_gamma   90.00
#
_symmetry.space_group_name_H-M   'P 1'
#
loop_
_entity.id
_entity.type
_entity.pdbx_description
1 polymer ?
#
loop_
_entity_poly.entity_id
_entity_poly.type
_entity_poly.pdbx_seq_one_letter_code
_entity_poly.pdbx_strand_id
1 'polypeptide(L)'
;MEPDRRSCAPSSIVLVMAGVTLIGTGFYFLLLRPPLLPEDIRYMALPPAQFDILKPRLELWLTHVFRVMGGYVLATGVLIVTLAVTSFRQHSTPAAIGALIGGAASIGWMAVVNFMIDSDFKWVLLAMALLWATSLALFWSEKRAERVRS
;
A
#
# COMPACT_ATOMS: atom_id res chain seq x y z
N MET A 1 22.95 -11.23 32.57
CA MET A 1 22.48 -10.23 31.56
C MET A 1 21.99 -11.05 30.37
N GLU A 2 20.75 -11.48 30.43
CA GLU A 2 20.15 -12.31 29.38
C GLU A 2 19.87 -11.42 28.16
N PRO A 3 20.31 -11.78 26.96
CA PRO A 3 19.98 -11.00 25.79
C PRO A 3 18.47 -11.08 25.59
N ASP A 4 17.82 -9.95 25.76
CA ASP A 4 16.40 -9.75 25.52
C ASP A 4 16.04 -10.25 24.09
N ARG A 5 15.70 -11.52 23.98
CA ARG A 5 15.07 -12.11 22.80
C ARG A 5 13.64 -11.54 22.72
N ARG A 6 13.53 -10.27 22.46
CA ARG A 6 12.29 -9.73 21.92
C ARG A 6 12.13 -10.31 20.53
N SER A 7 11.58 -11.52 20.48
CA SER A 7 11.10 -12.09 19.22
C SER A 7 10.30 -11.00 18.52
N CYS A 8 10.65 -10.71 17.26
CA CYS A 8 9.89 -9.74 16.47
C CYS A 8 8.43 -10.18 16.49
N ALA A 9 7.55 -9.32 16.99
CA ALA A 9 6.12 -9.61 17.03
C ALA A 9 5.63 -9.97 15.61
N PRO A 10 4.95 -11.10 15.40
CA PRO A 10 4.47 -11.50 14.09
C PRO A 10 3.71 -10.39 13.36
N SER A 11 2.90 -9.61 14.07
CA SER A 11 2.21 -8.44 13.52
C SER A 11 3.16 -7.41 12.90
N SER A 12 4.30 -7.15 13.54
CA SER A 12 5.32 -6.22 13.06
C SER A 12 6.00 -6.73 11.78
N ILE A 13 6.32 -8.02 11.71
CA ILE A 13 6.92 -8.63 10.51
C ILE A 13 5.96 -8.50 9.32
N VAL A 14 4.69 -8.83 9.52
CA VAL A 14 3.68 -8.74 8.45
C VAL A 14 3.49 -7.28 8.01
N LEU A 15 3.53 -6.31 8.94
CA LEU A 15 3.44 -4.89 8.60
C LEU A 15 4.68 -4.41 7.82
N VAL A 16 5.88 -4.88 8.15
CA VAL A 16 7.10 -4.62 7.36
C VAL A 16 6.93 -5.15 5.94
N MET A 17 6.43 -6.38 5.77
CA MET A 17 6.18 -6.94 4.45
C MET A 17 5.19 -6.08 3.65
N ALA A 18 4.10 -5.63 4.27
CA ALA A 18 3.16 -4.71 3.63
C ALA A 18 3.81 -3.37 3.23
N GLY A 19 4.66 -2.80 4.08
CA GLY A 19 5.42 -1.59 3.76
C GLY A 19 6.42 -1.79 2.62
N VAL A 20 7.11 -2.93 2.58
CA VAL A 20 8.04 -3.27 1.49
C VAL A 20 7.31 -3.44 0.16
N THR A 21 6.12 -4.05 0.14
CA THR A 21 5.32 -4.13 -1.10
C THR A 21 4.88 -2.74 -1.59
N LEU A 22 4.55 -1.81 -0.69
CA LEU A 22 4.27 -0.41 -1.05
C LEU A 22 5.50 0.30 -1.61
N ILE A 23 6.69 0.09 -1.03
CA ILE A 23 7.95 0.61 -1.57
C ILE A 23 8.17 0.13 -3.00
N GLY A 24 8.00 -1.18 -3.24
CA GLY A 24 8.11 -1.77 -4.58
C GLY A 24 7.08 -1.17 -5.56
N THR A 25 5.83 -1.02 -5.12
CA THR A 25 4.78 -0.37 -5.90
C THR A 25 5.13 1.08 -6.22
N GLY A 26 5.66 1.83 -5.25
CA GLY A 26 6.13 3.21 -5.46
C GLY A 26 7.21 3.29 -6.54
N PHE A 27 8.21 2.41 -6.51
CA PHE A 27 9.22 2.32 -7.55
C PHE A 27 8.64 1.95 -8.92
N TYR A 28 7.67 1.02 -8.97
CA TYR A 28 6.98 0.68 -10.20
C TYR A 28 6.31 1.91 -10.83
N PHE A 29 5.60 2.71 -10.06
CA PHE A 29 4.95 3.93 -10.54
C PHE A 29 5.93 5.03 -10.94
N LEU A 30 7.07 5.13 -10.26
CA LEU A 30 8.10 6.12 -10.57
C LEU A 30 8.85 5.84 -11.88
N LEU A 31 9.14 4.55 -12.13
CA LEU A 31 10.15 4.16 -13.12
C LEU A 31 9.59 3.30 -14.28
N LEU A 32 8.60 2.45 -14.00
CA LEU A 32 8.21 1.37 -14.90
C LEU A 32 6.78 1.48 -15.44
N ARG A 33 5.87 2.15 -14.72
CA ARG A 33 4.47 2.19 -15.12
C ARG A 33 4.30 3.00 -16.41
N PRO A 34 3.73 2.39 -17.48
CA PRO A 34 3.33 3.15 -18.65
C PRO A 34 2.26 4.20 -18.30
N PRO A 35 2.19 5.32 -19.01
CA PRO A 35 1.19 6.36 -18.75
C PRO A 35 -0.24 5.88 -18.99
N LEU A 36 -0.43 4.97 -19.95
CA LEU A 36 -1.72 4.36 -20.27
C LEU A 36 -1.57 2.84 -20.32
N LEU A 37 -2.37 2.14 -19.54
CA LEU A 37 -2.53 0.70 -19.57
C LEU A 37 -3.77 0.32 -20.41
N PRO A 38 -3.87 -0.92 -20.90
CA PRO A 38 -5.03 -1.36 -21.67
C PRO A 38 -6.36 -1.18 -20.93
N GLU A 39 -6.38 -1.40 -19.61
CA GLU A 39 -7.55 -1.19 -18.77
C GLU A 39 -7.94 0.29 -18.64
N ASP A 40 -6.98 1.22 -18.66
CA ASP A 40 -7.28 2.66 -18.64
C ASP A 40 -8.05 3.06 -19.91
N ILE A 41 -7.61 2.54 -21.08
CA ILE A 41 -8.27 2.79 -22.36
C ILE A 41 -9.68 2.17 -22.37
N ARG A 42 -9.81 0.94 -21.86
CA ARG A 42 -11.09 0.23 -21.76
C ARG A 42 -12.07 0.99 -20.85
N TYR A 43 -11.60 1.52 -19.73
CA TYR A 43 -12.42 2.29 -18.78
C TYR A 43 -12.88 3.64 -19.37
N MET A 44 -12.00 4.33 -20.09
CA MET A 44 -12.35 5.62 -20.71
C MET A 44 -13.41 5.50 -21.80
N ALA A 45 -13.47 4.36 -22.52
CA ALA A 45 -14.43 4.05 -23.57
C ALA A 45 -14.59 5.18 -24.63
N LEU A 46 -13.50 5.89 -24.94
CA LEU A 46 -13.50 6.97 -25.92
C LEU A 46 -13.55 6.43 -27.36
N PRO A 47 -14.26 7.13 -28.30
CA PRO A 47 -14.19 6.83 -29.71
C PRO A 47 -12.74 6.92 -30.22
N PRO A 48 -12.27 5.99 -31.08
CA PRO A 48 -10.86 5.94 -31.52
C PRO A 48 -10.33 7.27 -32.08
N ALA A 49 -11.10 7.96 -32.89
CA ALA A 49 -10.69 9.24 -33.49
C ALA A 49 -10.46 10.35 -32.45
N GLN A 50 -11.26 10.38 -31.37
CA GLN A 50 -11.08 11.34 -30.27
C GLN A 50 -9.89 10.94 -29.39
N PHE A 51 -9.72 9.64 -29.16
CA PHE A 51 -8.61 9.12 -28.37
C PHE A 51 -7.27 9.42 -29.03
N ASP A 52 -7.12 9.20 -30.35
CA ASP A 52 -5.87 9.45 -31.09
C ASP A 52 -5.42 10.91 -31.01
N ILE A 53 -6.37 11.85 -31.01
CA ILE A 53 -6.08 13.29 -30.88
C ILE A 53 -5.59 13.64 -29.48
N LEU A 54 -6.17 13.03 -28.44
CA LEU A 54 -5.88 13.35 -27.05
C LEU A 54 -4.67 12.60 -26.48
N LYS A 55 -4.40 11.40 -27.01
CA LYS A 55 -3.43 10.44 -26.50
C LYS A 55 -2.07 11.06 -26.19
N PRO A 56 -1.40 11.82 -27.10
CA PRO A 56 -0.05 12.32 -26.82
C PRO A 56 0.02 13.27 -25.62
N ARG A 57 -0.99 14.13 -25.46
CA ARG A 57 -1.07 15.07 -24.34
C ARG A 57 -1.44 14.36 -23.03
N LEU A 58 -2.34 13.41 -23.11
CA LEU A 58 -2.79 12.60 -21.98
C LEU A 58 -1.63 11.74 -21.43
N GLU A 59 -0.85 11.08 -22.29
CA GLU A 59 0.31 10.29 -21.91
C GLU A 59 1.38 11.15 -21.22
N LEU A 60 1.67 12.33 -21.76
CA LEU A 60 2.64 13.24 -21.17
C LEU A 60 2.20 13.68 -19.76
N TRP A 61 0.94 14.07 -19.60
CA TRP A 61 0.39 14.52 -18.32
C TRP A 61 0.32 13.38 -17.31
N LEU A 62 -0.20 12.21 -17.69
CA LEU A 62 -0.30 11.03 -16.80
C LEU A 62 1.06 10.53 -16.35
N THR A 63 2.10 10.61 -17.20
CA THR A 63 3.46 10.28 -16.80
C THR A 63 3.89 11.08 -15.57
N HIS A 64 3.61 12.39 -15.54
CA HIS A 64 3.95 13.22 -14.40
C HIS A 64 3.06 12.94 -13.18
N VAL A 65 1.76 12.72 -13.39
CA VAL A 65 0.81 12.38 -12.32
C VAL A 65 1.23 11.07 -11.64
N PHE A 66 1.56 10.04 -12.41
CA PHE A 66 1.97 8.75 -11.85
C PHE A 66 3.33 8.80 -11.16
N ARG A 67 4.26 9.61 -11.64
CA ARG A 67 5.54 9.83 -10.94
C ARG A 67 5.33 10.50 -9.58
N VAL A 68 4.50 11.52 -9.50
CA VAL A 68 4.15 12.15 -8.21
C VAL A 68 3.48 11.15 -7.29
N MET A 69 2.49 10.40 -7.79
CA MET A 69 1.81 9.36 -7.03
C MET A 69 2.77 8.27 -6.55
N GLY A 70 3.69 7.82 -7.41
CA GLY A 70 4.73 6.85 -7.04
C GLY A 70 5.61 7.34 -5.89
N GLY A 71 5.97 8.63 -5.87
CA GLY A 71 6.69 9.25 -4.76
C GLY A 71 5.92 9.18 -3.44
N TYR A 72 4.62 9.48 -3.44
CA TYR A 72 3.77 9.36 -2.25
C TYR A 72 3.61 7.91 -1.79
N VAL A 73 3.43 6.96 -2.70
CA VAL A 73 3.33 5.53 -2.37
C VAL A 73 4.63 5.02 -1.77
N LEU A 74 5.78 5.40 -2.35
CA LEU A 74 7.11 5.09 -1.82
C LEU A 74 7.29 5.64 -0.40
N ALA A 75 7.00 6.93 -0.20
CA ALA A 75 7.11 7.57 1.11
C ALA A 75 6.20 6.89 2.15
N THR A 76 4.97 6.55 1.78
CA THR A 76 4.04 5.82 2.65
C THR A 76 4.63 4.47 3.04
N GLY A 77 5.20 3.71 2.09
CA GLY A 77 5.84 2.43 2.37
C GLY A 77 7.01 2.55 3.36
N VAL A 78 7.88 3.55 3.17
CA VAL A 78 8.99 3.84 4.09
C VAL A 78 8.48 4.18 5.50
N LEU A 79 7.47 5.03 5.61
CA LEU A 79 6.87 5.40 6.90
C LEU A 79 6.22 4.19 7.59
N ILE A 80 5.54 3.32 6.85
CA ILE A 80 4.94 2.08 7.38
C ILE A 80 6.03 1.13 7.89
N VAL A 81 7.11 0.93 7.15
CA VAL A 81 8.26 0.11 7.62
C VAL A 81 8.86 0.71 8.89
N THR A 82 9.12 2.01 8.90
CA THR A 82 9.66 2.70 10.08
C THR A 82 8.74 2.54 11.29
N LEU A 83 7.44 2.74 11.10
CA LEU A 83 6.43 2.54 12.15
C LEU A 83 6.42 1.10 12.67
N ALA A 84 6.52 0.12 11.76
CA ALA A 84 6.49 -1.30 12.07
C ALA A 84 7.66 -1.73 12.96
N VAL A 85 8.88 -1.26 12.66
CA VAL A 85 10.08 -1.65 13.42
C VAL A 85 10.30 -0.84 14.70
N THR A 86 9.53 0.22 14.91
CA THR A 86 9.61 1.09 16.08
C THR A 86 8.39 0.91 16.99
N SER A 87 7.48 1.84 16.99
CA SER A 87 6.37 1.96 17.94
C SER A 87 5.31 0.85 17.80
N PHE A 88 5.09 0.33 16.57
CA PHE A 88 4.13 -0.76 16.35
C PHE A 88 4.59 -2.06 17.01
N ARG A 89 5.89 -2.38 16.90
CA ARG A 89 6.52 -3.52 17.57
C ARG A 89 6.40 -3.48 19.09
N GLN A 90 6.26 -2.28 19.67
CA GLN A 90 6.07 -2.08 21.11
C GLN A 90 4.59 -2.13 21.55
N HIS A 91 3.71 -2.62 20.69
CA HIS A 91 2.26 -2.65 20.91
C HIS A 91 1.64 -1.27 21.26
N SER A 92 2.21 -0.19 20.71
CA SER A 92 1.70 1.17 20.87
C SER A 92 0.36 1.34 20.14
N THR A 93 -0.69 1.69 20.86
CA THR A 93 -2.03 1.93 20.27
C THR A 93 -2.04 3.09 19.26
N PRO A 94 -1.38 4.24 19.52
CA PRO A 94 -1.27 5.31 18.51
C PRO A 94 -0.61 4.84 17.23
N ALA A 95 0.41 3.97 17.31
CA ALA A 95 1.06 3.39 16.13
C ALA A 95 0.10 2.50 15.31
N ALA A 96 -0.72 1.69 16.02
CA ALA A 96 -1.73 0.86 15.36
C ALA A 96 -2.82 1.71 14.67
N ILE A 97 -3.25 2.80 15.30
CA ILE A 97 -4.20 3.76 14.70
C ILE A 97 -3.58 4.44 13.47
N GLY A 98 -2.32 4.87 13.56
CA GLY A 98 -1.60 5.43 12.43
C GLY A 98 -1.46 4.43 11.26
N ALA A 99 -1.12 3.18 11.55
CA ALA A 99 -1.05 2.10 10.56
C ALA A 99 -2.43 1.81 9.95
N LEU A 100 -3.51 1.84 10.74
CA LEU A 100 -4.88 1.65 10.26
C LEU A 100 -5.29 2.75 9.29
N ILE A 101 -5.16 4.01 9.70
CA ILE A 101 -5.58 5.17 8.88
C ILE A 101 -4.71 5.28 7.64
N GLY A 102 -3.38 5.19 7.78
CA GLY A 102 -2.45 5.28 6.68
C GLY A 102 -2.64 4.16 5.65
N GLY A 103 -2.83 2.91 6.11
CA GLY A 103 -3.08 1.78 5.24
C GLY A 103 -4.45 1.84 4.56
N ALA A 104 -5.50 2.25 5.28
CA ALA A 104 -6.83 2.41 4.69
C ALA A 104 -6.84 3.49 3.59
N ALA A 105 -6.21 4.65 3.85
CA ALA A 105 -6.14 5.76 2.90
C ALA A 105 -5.20 5.50 1.72
N SER A 106 -4.22 4.60 1.84
CA SER A 106 -3.27 4.24 0.78
C SER A 106 -3.68 2.94 0.09
N ILE A 107 -3.20 1.79 0.57
CA ILE A 107 -3.39 0.51 -0.12
C ILE A 107 -4.85 0.06 -0.12
N GLY A 108 -5.60 0.33 0.95
CA GLY A 108 -7.02 0.01 1.02
C GLY A 108 -7.81 0.75 -0.05
N TRP A 109 -7.64 2.07 -0.13
CA TRP A 109 -8.31 2.89 -1.15
C TRP A 109 -7.86 2.55 -2.57
N MET A 110 -6.54 2.29 -2.77
CA MET A 110 -6.01 1.86 -4.06
C MET A 110 -6.67 0.54 -4.52
N ALA A 111 -6.83 -0.44 -3.63
CA ALA A 111 -7.52 -1.68 -3.96
C ALA A 111 -8.98 -1.42 -4.38
N VAL A 112 -9.72 -0.60 -3.64
CA VAL A 112 -11.12 -0.25 -3.96
C VAL A 112 -11.22 0.36 -5.35
N VAL A 113 -10.41 1.39 -5.65
CA VAL A 113 -10.44 2.07 -6.97
C VAL A 113 -10.10 1.11 -8.10
N ASN A 114 -9.14 0.19 -7.90
CA ASN A 114 -8.79 -0.79 -8.94
C ASN A 114 -9.90 -1.82 -9.21
N PHE A 115 -10.77 -2.12 -8.23
CA PHE A 115 -12.00 -2.87 -8.49
C PHE A 115 -13.03 -2.04 -9.24
N MET A 116 -13.16 -0.75 -8.97
CA MET A 116 -14.11 0.13 -9.67
C MET A 116 -13.78 0.30 -11.15
N ILE A 117 -12.49 0.36 -11.50
CA ILE A 117 -12.04 0.51 -12.90
C ILE A 117 -11.81 -0.84 -13.61
N ASP A 118 -12.10 -1.95 -12.93
CA ASP A 118 -11.86 -3.32 -13.43
C ASP A 118 -10.41 -3.54 -13.91
N SER A 119 -9.44 -3.06 -13.11
CA SER A 119 -8.02 -3.19 -13.41
C SER A 119 -7.58 -4.65 -13.36
N ASP A 120 -6.66 -5.02 -14.24
CA ASP A 120 -6.06 -6.35 -14.27
C ASP A 120 -5.19 -6.62 -13.02
N PHE A 121 -4.77 -5.57 -12.31
CA PHE A 121 -4.00 -5.63 -11.06
C PHE A 121 -4.83 -5.67 -9.78
N LYS A 122 -6.17 -5.59 -9.84
CA LYS A 122 -7.07 -5.54 -8.67
C LYS A 122 -6.82 -6.63 -7.64
N TRP A 123 -6.52 -7.86 -8.07
CA TRP A 123 -6.27 -8.99 -7.17
C TRP A 123 -4.93 -8.89 -6.45
N VAL A 124 -3.89 -8.38 -7.11
CA VAL A 124 -2.58 -8.13 -6.49
C VAL A 124 -2.71 -7.06 -5.41
N LEU A 125 -3.41 -5.97 -5.70
CA LEU A 125 -3.65 -4.88 -4.74
C LEU A 125 -4.53 -5.33 -3.57
N LEU A 126 -5.52 -6.20 -3.82
CA LEU A 126 -6.31 -6.82 -2.77
C LEU A 126 -5.42 -7.68 -1.85
N ALA A 127 -4.53 -8.50 -2.41
CA ALA A 127 -3.61 -9.31 -1.61
C ALA A 127 -2.71 -8.44 -0.72
N MET A 128 -2.21 -7.31 -1.23
CA MET A 128 -1.44 -6.34 -0.45
C MET A 128 -2.28 -5.70 0.66
N ALA A 129 -3.54 -5.33 0.38
CA ALA A 129 -4.46 -4.79 1.38
C ALA A 129 -4.80 -5.82 2.47
N LEU A 130 -4.95 -7.09 2.10
CA LEU A 130 -5.17 -8.19 3.04
C LEU A 130 -3.93 -8.44 3.92
N LEU A 131 -2.72 -8.35 3.37
CA LEU A 131 -1.49 -8.46 4.14
C LEU A 131 -1.42 -7.36 5.22
N TRP A 132 -1.72 -6.12 4.85
CA TRP A 132 -1.82 -5.01 5.79
C TRP A 132 -2.91 -5.25 6.86
N ALA A 133 -4.12 -5.64 6.46
CA ALA A 133 -5.21 -5.91 7.40
C ALA A 133 -4.87 -7.05 8.37
N THR A 134 -4.18 -8.10 7.89
CA THR A 134 -3.70 -9.21 8.71
C THR A 134 -2.73 -8.73 9.78
N SER A 135 -1.82 -7.80 9.46
CA SER A 135 -0.90 -7.23 10.46
C SER A 135 -1.63 -6.55 11.61
N LEU A 136 -2.71 -5.82 11.31
CA LEU A 136 -3.55 -5.17 12.34
C LEU A 136 -4.34 -6.18 13.18
N ALA A 137 -4.88 -7.22 12.54
CA ALA A 137 -5.58 -8.29 13.26
C ALA A 137 -4.63 -9.01 14.23
N LEU A 138 -3.42 -9.34 13.79
CA LEU A 138 -2.38 -9.92 14.65
C LEU A 138 -1.99 -8.99 15.80
N PHE A 139 -1.80 -7.70 15.54
CA PHE A 139 -1.49 -6.71 16.56
C PHE A 139 -2.53 -6.73 17.70
N TRP A 140 -3.79 -6.71 17.36
CA TRP A 140 -4.85 -6.71 18.37
C TRP A 140 -4.97 -8.04 19.11
N SER A 141 -4.68 -9.18 18.44
CA SER A 141 -4.65 -10.49 19.09
C SER A 141 -3.49 -10.61 20.07
N GLU A 142 -2.29 -10.17 19.69
CA GLU A 142 -1.10 -10.15 20.53
C GLU A 142 -1.31 -9.26 21.78
N LYS A 143 -1.84 -8.06 21.57
CA LYS A 143 -2.13 -7.12 22.65
C LYS A 143 -3.18 -7.63 23.64
N ARG A 144 -4.18 -8.37 23.15
CA ARG A 144 -5.16 -9.03 24.04
C ARG A 144 -4.50 -10.14 24.87
N ALA A 145 -3.65 -10.95 24.25
CA ALA A 145 -2.95 -12.03 24.93
C ALA A 145 -2.01 -11.50 26.05
N GLU A 146 -1.35 -10.36 25.85
CA GLU A 146 -0.54 -9.71 26.88
C GLU A 146 -1.38 -9.29 28.08
N ARG A 147 -2.55 -8.69 27.86
CA ARG A 147 -3.46 -8.24 28.93
C ARG A 147 -4.03 -9.39 29.79
N VAL A 148 -4.13 -10.59 29.23
CA VAL A 148 -4.63 -11.77 29.98
C VAL A 148 -3.53 -12.38 30.83
N ARG A 149 -2.26 -12.13 30.49
CA ARG A 149 -1.08 -12.67 31.22
C ARG A 149 -0.57 -11.75 32.32
N SER A 150 -0.92 -10.45 32.30
CA SER A 150 -0.61 -9.44 33.33
C SER A 150 -1.63 -9.43 34.45
#